data_fd0ed3598e10375ea34522e998272c5b
#
_entry.id   fd0ed3598e10375ea34522e998272c5b
#
_cell.length_a   1.000
_cell.length_b   1.000
_cell.length_c   1.000
_cell.angle_alpha   90.00
_cell.angle_beta   90.00
_cell.angle_gamma   90.00
#
_symmetry.space_group_name_H-M   'P 1'
#
loop_
_entity.id
_entity.type
_entity.pdbx_description
1 polymer ?
#
loop_
_entity_poly.entity_id
_entity_poly.type
_entity_poly.pdbx_seq_one_letter_code
_entity_poly.pdbx_strand_id
1 'polypeptide(L)'
;MKRFAATTALALLGAALSLHAQSEGGIEGAKKFTLHGSIQSDVLTAVSQDNKIGTGEYDDKFMTNTYAELNLLNKYFQAGARLEYLDHPLPGFENDFKGWGVPNFYVKGNYKWAELTLGDFYDQFGSGLIFRTYEERSLGIDNSLRGARLALKPLKGVNIKLLGGQQRYYWHHRNLDNCSPWTWGGDLELNVDQWVKKMDENNTRLTLGFSGVSNHKGEAESTISRLGNTGETDPITDKPIMGLYTLNIPKDVAAFDVRANLQKGNYNFLAEYAWKSQDPSSSNGYIYKRGKTLMLSGSYSKRGMSVLLQAKRSEDMAFRSRATADKGTNACYINHLPAFSMQHTYALASLYPYATQMTPGEWAFQGELAYNFKRRTALGGKYGTNVKVNFSHIRGLGYDKSATTETTSTVFDPKAETETVNYPFFKMSNSVYYQDVNVQIDKKVSKLLKLNFMYAYQRYNIKVVKNESGPIINSHILVAEGKYQFSPKITLRGEAQYLHTKQDQKDWWFGLLELSVLPNFMFTISDQFNAHVPMSTSDGQIDPSVTNKVHYITGSVTFTQGSHRLQVGYAKTRAGYNCSGGVCRYVPAYKGLQASYTFNF
;
A
#
# COMPACT_ATOMS: atom_id res chain seq x y z
N MET A 1 28.18 -18.87 6.88
CA MET A 1 27.83 -19.93 7.84
C MET A 1 27.07 -19.43 9.07
N LYS A 2 27.51 -18.40 9.82
CA LYS A 2 26.76 -17.87 10.99
C LYS A 2 25.35 -17.37 10.67
N ARG A 3 25.13 -16.79 9.47
CA ARG A 3 23.86 -16.23 9.01
C ARG A 3 22.83 -17.31 8.64
N PHE A 4 23.29 -18.39 8.04
CA PHE A 4 22.44 -19.58 7.76
C PHE A 4 22.00 -20.26 9.04
N ALA A 5 22.88 -20.27 10.07
CA ALA A 5 22.58 -20.83 11.37
C ALA A 5 21.47 -20.06 12.14
N ALA A 6 21.39 -18.72 11.98
CA ALA A 6 20.36 -17.92 12.64
C ALA A 6 18.96 -18.18 12.06
N THR A 7 18.85 -18.25 10.72
CA THR A 7 17.58 -18.56 10.04
C THR A 7 17.15 -20.01 10.31
N THR A 8 18.11 -20.94 10.34
CA THR A 8 17.85 -22.35 10.66
C THR A 8 17.50 -22.52 12.15
N ALA A 9 18.12 -21.76 13.06
CA ALA A 9 17.78 -21.75 14.48
C ALA A 9 16.38 -21.22 14.75
N LEU A 10 15.95 -20.17 14.05
CA LEU A 10 14.56 -19.64 14.12
C LEU A 10 13.54 -20.66 13.59
N ALA A 11 13.85 -21.35 12.49
CA ALA A 11 12.99 -22.41 11.95
C ALA A 11 12.93 -23.64 12.89
N LEU A 12 14.04 -24.00 13.53
CA LEU A 12 14.10 -25.08 14.54
C LEU A 12 13.37 -24.68 15.85
N LEU A 13 13.43 -23.41 16.26
CA LEU A 13 12.66 -22.89 17.40
C LEU A 13 11.16 -22.98 17.13
N GLY A 14 10.72 -22.65 15.90
CA GLY A 14 9.34 -22.82 15.47
C GLY A 14 8.87 -24.27 15.49
N ALA A 15 9.71 -25.19 15.01
CA ALA A 15 9.41 -26.62 15.07
C ALA A 15 9.37 -27.17 16.52
N ALA A 16 10.24 -26.69 17.39
CA ALA A 16 10.22 -27.05 18.83
C ALA A 16 9.00 -26.50 19.55
N LEU A 17 8.58 -25.26 19.24
CA LEU A 17 7.37 -24.65 19.81
C LEU A 17 6.10 -25.36 19.33
N SER A 18 6.05 -25.84 18.06
CA SER A 18 4.90 -26.60 17.56
C SER A 18 4.70 -27.96 18.24
N LEU A 19 5.79 -28.62 18.64
CA LEU A 19 5.73 -29.87 19.41
C LEU A 19 5.21 -29.66 20.84
N HIS A 20 5.44 -28.50 21.44
CA HIS A 20 4.95 -28.16 22.80
C HIS A 20 3.52 -27.61 22.79
N ALA A 21 3.09 -26.94 21.73
CA ALA A 21 1.72 -26.41 21.61
C ALA A 21 0.66 -27.52 21.49
N GLN A 22 1.06 -28.74 21.12
CA GLN A 22 0.18 -29.92 21.08
C GLN A 22 0.09 -30.67 22.43
N SER A 23 0.88 -30.31 23.45
CA SER A 23 0.76 -30.93 24.78
C SER A 23 -0.39 -30.30 25.54
N GLU A 24 -1.50 -31.02 25.63
CA GLU A 24 -2.62 -30.73 26.54
C GLU A 24 -2.20 -30.92 28.00
N GLY A 25 -1.65 -29.89 28.61
CA GLY A 25 -1.37 -29.83 30.05
C GLY A 25 -2.21 -28.70 30.67
N GLY A 26 -3.51 -28.88 30.80
CA GLY A 26 -4.38 -27.93 31.47
C GLY A 26 -4.31 -28.06 32.99
N ILE A 27 -3.99 -26.97 33.68
CA ILE A 27 -4.30 -26.80 35.10
C ILE A 27 -5.81 -26.62 35.20
N GLU A 28 -6.51 -27.57 35.82
CA GLU A 28 -7.96 -27.50 36.07
C GLU A 28 -8.28 -26.22 36.86
N GLY A 29 -9.12 -25.34 36.28
CA GLY A 29 -9.59 -24.11 36.93
C GLY A 29 -9.01 -22.81 36.37
N ALA A 30 -7.91 -22.79 35.60
CA ALA A 30 -7.42 -21.62 34.90
C ALA A 30 -8.12 -21.48 33.56
N LYS A 31 -8.58 -20.26 33.22
CA LYS A 31 -9.13 -19.95 31.89
C LYS A 31 -8.08 -20.29 30.85
N LYS A 32 -8.38 -21.25 29.96
CA LYS A 32 -7.44 -21.83 28.99
C LYS A 32 -6.81 -20.71 28.14
N PHE A 33 -5.51 -20.54 28.17
CA PHE A 33 -4.75 -19.71 27.23
C PHE A 33 -4.48 -20.52 25.97
N THR A 34 -4.56 -19.86 24.84
CA THR A 34 -4.17 -20.42 23.55
C THR A 34 -2.95 -19.66 23.05
N LEU A 35 -1.91 -20.39 22.67
CA LEU A 35 -0.72 -19.84 22.03
C LEU A 35 -0.83 -20.01 20.52
N HIS A 36 -0.66 -18.92 19.80
CA HIS A 36 -0.56 -18.89 18.34
C HIS A 36 0.73 -18.20 17.94
N GLY A 37 1.29 -18.60 16.84
CA GLY A 37 2.45 -17.95 16.31
C GLY A 37 2.60 -18.14 14.81
N SER A 38 3.46 -17.33 14.23
CA SER A 38 3.83 -17.44 12.83
C SER A 38 5.31 -17.15 12.65
N ILE A 39 5.91 -17.80 11.65
CA ILE A 39 7.24 -17.49 11.15
C ILE A 39 7.10 -17.26 9.64
N GLN A 40 7.61 -16.13 9.18
CA GLN A 40 7.76 -15.82 7.77
C GLN A 40 9.22 -15.45 7.51
N SER A 41 9.84 -16.06 6.50
CA SER A 41 11.20 -15.74 6.09
C SER A 41 11.28 -15.72 4.57
N ASP A 42 11.64 -14.58 4.01
CA ASP A 42 11.87 -14.39 2.60
C ASP A 42 13.37 -14.17 2.39
N VAL A 43 13.97 -14.97 1.53
CA VAL A 43 15.42 -15.00 1.30
C VAL A 43 15.70 -14.79 -0.18
N LEU A 44 16.69 -13.96 -0.49
CA LEU A 44 17.28 -13.81 -1.81
C LEU A 44 18.80 -14.07 -1.69
N THR A 45 19.31 -14.97 -2.50
CA THR A 45 20.73 -15.35 -2.46
C THR A 45 21.28 -15.64 -3.86
N ALA A 46 22.59 -15.85 -3.94
CA ALA A 46 23.28 -16.07 -5.20
C ALA A 46 22.99 -14.96 -6.22
N VAL A 47 22.82 -13.74 -5.74
CA VAL A 47 22.59 -12.57 -6.59
C VAL A 47 23.82 -12.31 -7.46
N SER A 48 23.57 -11.92 -8.71
CA SER A 48 24.61 -11.65 -9.67
C SER A 48 24.29 -10.42 -10.49
N GLN A 49 25.33 -9.68 -10.85
CA GLN A 49 25.22 -8.52 -11.73
C GLN A 49 24.69 -8.94 -13.11
N ASP A 50 23.80 -8.14 -13.67
CA ASP A 50 23.28 -8.28 -15.01
C ASP A 50 23.02 -6.90 -15.64
N ASN A 51 24.00 -6.41 -16.39
CA ASN A 51 23.96 -5.07 -16.99
C ASN A 51 22.78 -4.89 -17.97
N LYS A 52 22.25 -5.99 -18.52
CA LYS A 52 21.07 -5.93 -19.43
C LYS A 52 19.79 -5.52 -18.73
N ILE A 53 19.72 -5.66 -17.41
CA ILE A 53 18.56 -5.26 -16.61
C ILE A 53 18.89 -4.16 -15.60
N GLY A 54 20.12 -3.64 -15.65
CA GLY A 54 20.53 -2.52 -14.79
C GLY A 54 20.71 -2.90 -13.32
N THR A 55 21.11 -4.15 -13.02
CA THR A 55 21.52 -4.49 -11.65
C THR A 55 22.92 -3.97 -11.42
N GLY A 56 23.13 -3.23 -10.30
CA GLY A 56 24.46 -2.92 -9.80
C GLY A 56 25.17 -4.13 -9.18
N GLU A 57 26.37 -3.88 -8.64
CA GLU A 57 26.99 -4.82 -7.71
C GLU A 57 26.17 -4.86 -6.41
N TYR A 58 26.04 -6.05 -5.84
CA TYR A 58 25.40 -6.25 -4.55
C TYR A 58 26.47 -6.42 -3.49
N ASP A 59 26.46 -5.54 -2.48
CA ASP A 59 27.34 -5.68 -1.31
C ASP A 59 27.06 -6.98 -0.55
N ASP A 60 25.79 -7.36 -0.51
CA ASP A 60 25.33 -8.59 0.12
C ASP A 60 24.83 -9.61 -0.91
N LYS A 61 25.45 -10.81 -0.88
CA LYS A 61 24.98 -11.94 -1.69
C LYS A 61 23.91 -12.79 -1.01
N PHE A 62 23.54 -12.44 0.23
CA PHE A 62 22.49 -13.08 1.01
C PHE A 62 21.66 -12.02 1.70
N MET A 63 20.42 -11.88 1.27
CA MET A 63 19.46 -10.93 1.83
C MET A 63 18.27 -11.68 2.41
N THR A 64 17.73 -11.21 3.53
CA THR A 64 16.58 -11.87 4.16
C THR A 64 15.73 -10.90 4.96
N ASN A 65 14.41 -11.08 4.84
CA ASN A 65 13.41 -10.49 5.70
C ASN A 65 12.74 -11.61 6.50
N THR A 66 12.99 -11.65 7.81
CA THR A 66 12.43 -12.70 8.68
C THR A 66 11.62 -12.08 9.81
N TYR A 67 10.43 -12.60 10.02
CA TYR A 67 9.48 -12.20 11.06
C TYR A 67 9.05 -13.43 11.84
N ALA A 68 9.05 -13.34 13.18
CA ALA A 68 8.49 -14.35 14.05
C ALA A 68 7.52 -13.68 15.02
N GLU A 69 6.28 -14.15 15.05
CA GLU A 69 5.22 -13.61 15.89
C GLU A 69 4.74 -14.65 16.90
N LEU A 70 4.50 -14.20 18.12
CA LEU A 70 3.90 -14.99 19.19
C LEU A 70 2.72 -14.22 19.77
N ASN A 71 1.58 -14.90 19.92
CA ASN A 71 0.36 -14.34 20.47
C ASN A 71 -0.23 -15.30 21.51
N LEU A 72 -0.42 -14.81 22.71
CA LEU A 72 -1.07 -15.51 23.82
C LEU A 72 -2.46 -14.92 24.02
N LEU A 73 -3.50 -15.73 23.94
CA LEU A 73 -4.89 -15.30 23.97
C LEU A 73 -5.71 -16.05 24.99
N ASN A 74 -6.61 -15.33 25.65
CA ASN A 74 -7.77 -15.89 26.31
C ASN A 74 -9.00 -14.96 26.13
N LYS A 75 -10.12 -15.28 26.75
CA LYS A 75 -11.37 -14.50 26.63
C LYS A 75 -11.23 -13.02 27.05
N TYR A 76 -10.34 -12.69 27.98
CA TYR A 76 -10.24 -11.34 28.57
C TYR A 76 -8.90 -10.68 28.32
N PHE A 77 -7.91 -11.43 27.85
CA PHE A 77 -6.53 -10.99 27.76
C PHE A 77 -5.88 -11.50 26.48
N GLN A 78 -5.10 -10.64 25.87
CA GLN A 78 -4.23 -10.97 24.76
C GLN A 78 -2.88 -10.30 24.96
N ALA A 79 -1.79 -11.00 24.69
CA ALA A 79 -0.46 -10.42 24.61
C ALA A 79 0.24 -10.93 23.36
N GLY A 80 1.02 -10.09 22.73
CA GLY A 80 1.78 -10.46 21.53
C GLY A 80 3.14 -9.80 21.48
N ALA A 81 4.04 -10.45 20.75
CA ALA A 81 5.36 -9.90 20.43
C ALA A 81 5.79 -10.37 19.05
N ARG A 82 6.53 -9.51 18.33
CA ARG A 82 7.12 -9.80 17.02
C ARG A 82 8.62 -9.56 17.05
N LEU A 83 9.37 -10.58 16.69
CA LEU A 83 10.80 -10.50 16.40
C LEU A 83 10.96 -10.24 14.89
N GLU A 84 11.82 -9.31 14.54
CA GLU A 84 12.22 -9.04 13.16
C GLU A 84 13.73 -9.20 13.00
N TYR A 85 14.14 -9.80 11.88
CA TYR A 85 15.53 -9.86 11.46
C TYR A 85 15.62 -9.38 10.01
N LEU A 86 16.12 -8.15 9.85
CA LEU A 86 16.25 -7.39 8.62
C LEU A 86 17.68 -6.84 8.45
N ASP A 87 18.69 -7.57 8.94
CA ASP A 87 20.08 -7.11 8.94
C ASP A 87 20.63 -6.92 7.51
N HIS A 88 20.11 -7.69 6.56
CA HIS A 88 20.37 -7.57 5.14
C HIS A 88 19.03 -7.61 4.39
N PRO A 89 18.30 -6.48 4.33
CA PRO A 89 16.95 -6.47 3.78
C PRO A 89 16.93 -6.74 2.28
N LEU A 90 15.82 -7.29 1.80
CA LEU A 90 15.56 -7.55 0.39
C LEU A 90 15.60 -6.25 -0.45
N PRO A 91 15.89 -6.33 -1.76
CA PRO A 91 15.98 -5.17 -2.64
C PRO A 91 14.71 -4.29 -2.58
N GLY A 92 14.91 -2.98 -2.58
CA GLY A 92 13.83 -1.98 -2.51
C GLY A 92 13.33 -1.67 -1.09
N PHE A 93 13.85 -2.33 -0.05
CA PHE A 93 13.69 -1.85 1.32
C PHE A 93 14.66 -0.69 1.57
N GLU A 94 14.18 0.32 2.29
CA GLU A 94 15.00 1.47 2.66
C GLU A 94 16.13 1.02 3.61
N ASN A 95 17.31 1.66 3.51
CA ASN A 95 18.49 1.29 4.32
C ASN A 95 18.22 1.37 5.82
N ASP A 96 17.35 2.28 6.25
CA ASP A 96 16.95 2.47 7.65
C ASP A 96 16.19 1.28 8.23
N PHE A 97 15.71 0.35 7.38
CA PHE A 97 15.14 -0.93 7.82
C PHE A 97 16.20 -1.95 8.27
N LYS A 98 17.47 -1.69 8.01
CA LYS A 98 18.55 -2.60 8.40
C LYS A 98 18.64 -2.70 9.93
N GLY A 99 18.41 -3.91 10.46
CA GLY A 99 18.48 -4.16 11.89
C GLY A 99 17.72 -5.42 12.30
N TRP A 100 17.73 -5.70 13.59
CA TRP A 100 16.98 -6.80 14.19
C TRP A 100 16.54 -6.46 15.62
N GLY A 101 15.49 -7.10 16.10
CA GLY A 101 14.97 -6.89 17.45
C GLY A 101 13.50 -7.22 17.58
N VAL A 102 12.89 -6.71 18.67
CA VAL A 102 11.46 -6.84 18.97
C VAL A 102 10.78 -5.47 18.84
N PRO A 103 10.46 -5.04 17.60
CA PRO A 103 9.90 -3.71 17.35
C PRO A 103 8.42 -3.59 17.71
N ASN A 104 7.72 -4.71 17.90
CA ASN A 104 6.31 -4.74 18.20
C ASN A 104 6.04 -5.69 19.38
N PHE A 105 5.40 -5.17 20.44
CA PHE A 105 4.88 -5.94 21.56
C PHE A 105 3.69 -5.22 22.18
N TYR A 106 2.69 -5.97 22.60
CA TYR A 106 1.50 -5.40 23.20
C TYR A 106 0.84 -6.31 24.24
N VAL A 107 0.05 -5.66 25.09
CA VAL A 107 -0.87 -6.30 26.03
C VAL A 107 -2.24 -5.66 25.86
N LYS A 108 -3.27 -6.49 25.76
CA LYS A 108 -4.65 -6.08 25.54
C LYS A 108 -5.57 -6.74 26.53
N GLY A 109 -6.37 -5.94 27.19
CA GLY A 109 -7.41 -6.37 28.12
C GLY A 109 -8.80 -6.04 27.58
N ASN A 110 -9.73 -7.01 27.69
CA ASN A 110 -11.12 -6.84 27.27
C ASN A 110 -12.06 -7.02 28.47
N TYR A 111 -12.88 -6.02 28.74
CA TYR A 111 -13.88 -6.11 29.80
C TYR A 111 -15.20 -5.50 29.33
N LYS A 112 -16.20 -6.37 29.12
CA LYS A 112 -17.57 -5.99 28.72
C LYS A 112 -17.60 -4.94 27.60
N TRP A 113 -17.73 -3.67 27.93
CA TRP A 113 -17.86 -2.53 27.04
C TRP A 113 -16.55 -1.76 26.80
N ALA A 114 -15.44 -2.21 27.39
CA ALA A 114 -14.14 -1.55 27.31
C ALA A 114 -13.04 -2.52 26.84
N GLU A 115 -12.17 -2.05 25.96
CA GLU A 115 -10.96 -2.71 25.50
C GLU A 115 -9.79 -1.74 25.65
N LEU A 116 -8.75 -2.12 26.38
CA LEU A 116 -7.52 -1.35 26.56
C LEU A 116 -6.35 -2.13 25.95
N THR A 117 -5.60 -1.48 25.07
CA THR A 117 -4.33 -1.98 24.54
C THR A 117 -3.20 -1.07 25.01
N LEU A 118 -2.14 -1.66 25.53
CA LEU A 118 -0.90 -0.98 25.92
C LEU A 118 0.26 -1.60 25.13
N GLY A 119 1.18 -0.78 24.65
CA GLY A 119 2.28 -1.18 23.78
C GLY A 119 2.04 -0.79 22.32
N ASP A 120 2.43 -1.65 21.38
CA ASP A 120 2.30 -1.37 19.95
C ASP A 120 0.93 -1.76 19.43
N PHE A 121 0.31 -0.89 18.64
CA PHE A 121 -1.01 -1.14 18.05
C PHE A 121 -1.16 -0.46 16.70
N TYR A 122 -2.12 -0.98 15.93
CA TYR A 122 -2.60 -0.39 14.68
C TYR A 122 -4.06 0.01 14.86
N ASP A 123 -4.45 1.14 14.29
CA ASP A 123 -5.85 1.57 14.20
C ASP A 123 -6.09 2.49 13.01
N GLN A 124 -7.35 2.74 12.72
CA GLN A 124 -7.81 3.60 11.65
C GLN A 124 -9.09 4.31 12.06
N PHE A 125 -9.23 5.59 11.66
CA PHE A 125 -10.46 6.36 11.79
C PHE A 125 -11.11 6.51 10.41
N GLY A 126 -12.40 6.20 10.31
CA GLY A 126 -13.13 6.23 9.05
C GLY A 126 -12.43 5.48 7.93
N SER A 127 -12.29 6.11 6.77
CA SER A 127 -11.57 5.57 5.62
C SER A 127 -10.05 5.76 5.69
N GLY A 128 -9.54 6.33 6.79
CA GLY A 128 -8.11 6.57 7.00
C GLY A 128 -7.63 7.95 6.55
N LEU A 129 -8.54 8.84 6.15
CA LEU A 129 -8.19 10.14 5.57
C LEU A 129 -7.34 11.01 6.50
N ILE A 130 -7.55 10.90 7.81
CA ILE A 130 -6.77 11.65 8.83
C ILE A 130 -5.89 10.75 9.69
N PHE A 131 -6.23 9.46 9.83
CA PHE A 131 -5.47 8.54 10.66
C PHE A 131 -5.60 7.10 10.18
N ARG A 132 -4.47 6.48 9.89
CA ARG A 132 -4.33 5.05 9.65
C ARG A 132 -2.90 4.61 9.95
N THR A 133 -2.76 3.68 10.88
CA THR A 133 -1.52 2.94 11.10
C THR A 133 -1.71 1.49 10.68
N TYR A 134 -0.72 0.92 10.00
CA TYR A 134 -0.82 -0.43 9.43
C TYR A 134 0.56 -1.04 9.16
N GLU A 135 0.57 -2.34 8.96
CA GLU A 135 1.71 -3.07 8.44
C GLU A 135 1.42 -3.54 7.01
N GLU A 136 2.36 -3.33 6.11
CA GLU A 136 2.36 -3.91 4.76
C GLU A 136 3.79 -4.35 4.41
N ARG A 137 4.09 -5.62 4.72
CA ARG A 137 5.44 -6.19 4.57
C ARG A 137 5.95 -6.14 3.15
N SER A 138 5.08 -6.29 2.15
CA SER A 138 5.44 -6.24 0.74
C SER A 138 5.97 -4.86 0.31
N LEU A 139 5.55 -3.81 1.01
CA LEU A 139 6.01 -2.43 0.81
C LEU A 139 7.06 -1.98 1.83
N GLY A 140 7.37 -2.80 2.84
CA GLY A 140 8.24 -2.39 3.94
C GLY A 140 7.63 -1.29 4.80
N ILE A 141 6.32 -1.28 4.98
CA ILE A 141 5.63 -0.30 5.81
C ILE A 141 5.23 -0.96 7.13
N ASP A 142 5.62 -0.34 8.23
CA ASP A 142 5.11 -0.58 9.57
C ASP A 142 5.17 0.72 10.35
N ASN A 143 4.04 1.38 10.49
CA ASN A 143 3.89 2.65 11.18
C ASN A 143 3.03 2.54 12.45
N SER A 144 3.13 1.40 13.17
CA SER A 144 2.46 1.18 14.46
C SER A 144 2.69 2.32 15.45
N LEU A 145 1.71 2.60 16.29
CA LEU A 145 1.88 3.47 17.45
C LEU A 145 2.27 2.65 18.69
N ARG A 146 3.27 3.11 19.43
CA ARG A 146 3.59 2.61 20.78
C ARG A 146 3.03 3.55 21.81
N GLY A 147 2.07 3.08 22.60
CA GLY A 147 1.39 3.89 23.60
C GLY A 147 0.18 3.19 24.18
N ALA A 148 -0.97 3.87 24.20
CA ALA A 148 -2.22 3.34 24.72
C ALA A 148 -3.37 3.57 23.74
N ARG A 149 -4.27 2.58 23.64
CA ARG A 149 -5.50 2.62 22.87
C ARG A 149 -6.65 2.12 23.73
N LEU A 150 -7.70 2.92 23.83
CA LEU A 150 -8.91 2.61 24.57
C LEU A 150 -10.10 2.61 23.61
N ALA A 151 -10.80 1.48 23.49
CA ALA A 151 -12.05 1.38 22.75
C ALA A 151 -13.21 1.11 23.71
N LEU A 152 -14.27 1.91 23.60
CA LEU A 152 -15.41 1.89 24.50
C LEU A 152 -16.71 1.72 23.72
N LYS A 153 -17.63 0.94 24.27
CA LYS A 153 -19.02 0.79 23.82
C LYS A 153 -19.96 1.04 25.01
N PRO A 154 -20.01 2.28 25.52
CA PRO A 154 -20.70 2.58 26.78
C PRO A 154 -22.20 2.39 26.71
N LEU A 155 -22.78 2.64 25.52
CA LEU A 155 -24.20 2.54 25.23
C LEU A 155 -24.43 1.84 23.89
N LYS A 156 -25.63 1.28 23.71
CA LYS A 156 -26.03 0.70 22.44
C LYS A 156 -25.94 1.78 21.35
N GLY A 157 -25.24 1.50 20.26
CA GLY A 157 -25.07 2.42 19.13
C GLY A 157 -23.97 3.45 19.29
N VAL A 158 -23.22 3.48 20.40
CA VAL A 158 -22.09 4.40 20.61
C VAL A 158 -20.80 3.63 20.66
N ASN A 159 -19.87 3.94 19.75
CA ASN A 159 -18.49 3.43 19.76
C ASN A 159 -17.54 4.63 19.90
N ILE A 160 -16.63 4.54 20.84
CA ILE A 160 -15.61 5.57 21.09
C ILE A 160 -14.24 4.90 21.05
N LYS A 161 -13.30 5.51 20.35
CA LYS A 161 -11.88 5.14 20.41
C LYS A 161 -11.09 6.36 20.87
N LEU A 162 -10.15 6.14 21.76
CA LEU A 162 -9.14 7.11 22.17
C LEU A 162 -7.78 6.45 22.05
N LEU A 163 -6.82 7.16 21.52
CA LEU A 163 -5.47 6.61 21.34
C LEU A 163 -4.41 7.71 21.48
N GLY A 164 -3.22 7.28 21.83
CA GLY A 164 -2.05 8.15 21.87
C GLY A 164 -0.78 7.32 21.93
N GLY A 165 0.25 7.78 21.20
CA GLY A 165 1.53 7.09 21.18
C GLY A 165 2.52 7.71 20.19
N GLN A 166 3.70 7.13 20.17
CA GLN A 166 4.77 7.46 19.26
C GLN A 166 4.77 6.49 18.07
N GLN A 167 4.78 7.04 16.86
CA GLN A 167 4.82 6.24 15.63
C GLN A 167 6.19 5.55 15.49
N ARG A 168 6.18 4.30 15.05
CA ARG A 168 7.38 3.61 14.64
C ARG A 168 8.00 4.33 13.43
N TYR A 169 9.29 4.61 13.54
CA TYR A 169 10.10 5.10 12.44
C TYR A 169 11.36 4.23 12.36
N TYR A 170 11.32 3.18 11.57
CA TYR A 170 12.38 2.15 11.44
C TYR A 170 12.83 1.59 12.81
N TRP A 171 14.13 1.59 13.09
CA TRP A 171 14.76 1.17 14.35
C TRP A 171 15.05 2.32 15.33
N HIS A 172 14.61 3.54 15.02
CA HIS A 172 14.77 4.67 15.94
C HIS A 172 14.06 4.39 17.26
N HIS A 173 14.75 4.62 18.36
CA HIS A 173 14.18 4.48 19.68
C HIS A 173 13.02 5.45 19.89
N ARG A 174 11.95 4.94 20.45
CA ARG A 174 10.79 5.73 20.84
C ARG A 174 11.01 6.18 22.29
N ASN A 175 11.73 7.29 22.43
CA ASN A 175 12.01 7.86 23.75
C ASN A 175 10.80 8.67 24.22
N LEU A 176 10.56 8.65 25.54
CA LEU A 176 9.51 9.49 26.17
C LEU A 176 9.94 10.96 26.29
N ASP A 177 11.05 11.34 25.69
CA ASP A 177 11.52 12.72 25.61
C ASP A 177 10.74 13.51 24.55
N ASN A 178 10.88 14.84 24.56
CA ASN A 178 10.24 15.75 23.62
C ASN A 178 10.86 15.69 22.21
N CYS A 179 11.82 14.82 21.96
CA CYS A 179 12.53 14.74 20.67
C CYS A 179 11.78 13.89 19.63
N SER A 180 10.90 12.99 20.08
CA SER A 180 10.13 12.11 19.19
C SER A 180 8.69 12.60 19.01
N PRO A 181 8.16 12.58 17.78
CA PRO A 181 6.78 13.00 17.53
C PRO A 181 5.76 12.15 18.30
N TRP A 182 4.71 12.81 18.80
CA TRP A 182 3.58 12.18 19.46
C TRP A 182 2.30 12.37 18.66
N THR A 183 1.55 11.29 18.49
CA THR A 183 0.24 11.32 17.84
C THR A 183 -0.83 10.88 18.83
N TRP A 184 -1.90 11.66 18.95
CA TRP A 184 -3.08 11.30 19.74
C TRP A 184 -4.34 11.63 18.97
N GLY A 185 -5.40 10.92 19.28
CA GLY A 185 -6.65 11.12 18.59
C GLY A 185 -7.83 10.41 19.23
N GLY A 186 -9.00 10.76 18.74
CA GLY A 186 -10.25 10.15 19.13
C GLY A 186 -11.20 9.98 17.94
N ASP A 187 -12.03 8.96 18.02
CA ASP A 187 -13.05 8.60 17.05
C ASP A 187 -14.36 8.27 17.77
N LEU A 188 -15.44 8.89 17.32
CA LEU A 188 -16.79 8.65 17.79
C LEU A 188 -17.66 8.17 16.63
N GLU A 189 -18.26 7.00 16.77
CA GLU A 189 -19.25 6.48 15.82
C GLU A 189 -20.60 6.29 16.50
N LEU A 190 -21.65 6.83 15.87
CA LEU A 190 -23.02 6.79 16.31
C LEU A 190 -23.86 5.98 15.32
N ASN A 191 -24.34 4.82 15.73
CA ASN A 191 -25.24 3.98 14.94
C ASN A 191 -26.69 4.38 15.26
N VAL A 192 -27.22 5.32 14.50
CA VAL A 192 -28.51 5.98 14.72
C VAL A 192 -29.69 5.00 14.61
N ASP A 193 -29.56 3.99 13.74
CA ASP A 193 -30.54 2.92 13.57
C ASP A 193 -30.80 2.14 14.85
N GLN A 194 -29.83 2.07 15.77
CA GLN A 194 -30.01 1.39 17.06
C GLN A 194 -30.88 2.16 18.05
N TRP A 195 -31.17 3.42 17.77
CA TRP A 195 -32.03 4.30 18.59
C TRP A 195 -33.38 4.58 17.93
N VAL A 196 -33.45 4.49 16.59
CA VAL A 196 -34.64 4.82 15.82
C VAL A 196 -35.28 3.51 15.31
N LYS A 197 -36.22 2.96 16.06
CA LYS A 197 -36.90 1.68 15.77
C LYS A 197 -37.41 1.56 14.33
N LYS A 198 -37.95 2.64 13.76
CA LYS A 198 -38.45 2.69 12.38
C LYS A 198 -37.35 2.46 11.33
N MET A 199 -36.10 2.83 11.64
CA MET A 199 -34.96 2.56 10.74
C MET A 199 -34.58 1.08 10.75
N ASP A 200 -34.56 0.47 11.93
CA ASP A 200 -34.28 -0.97 12.10
C ASP A 200 -35.37 -1.81 11.42
N GLU A 201 -36.65 -1.50 11.61
CA GLU A 201 -37.78 -2.15 10.95
C GLU A 201 -37.72 -2.07 9.40
N ASN A 202 -37.17 -0.99 8.85
CA ASN A 202 -37.01 -0.77 7.41
C ASN A 202 -35.63 -1.22 6.85
N ASN A 203 -34.84 -1.99 7.61
CA ASN A 203 -33.48 -2.41 7.23
C ASN A 203 -32.60 -1.22 6.77
N THR A 204 -32.73 -0.08 7.45
CA THR A 204 -31.97 1.13 7.19
C THR A 204 -30.95 1.30 8.31
N ARG A 205 -29.66 1.32 7.98
CA ARG A 205 -28.58 1.58 8.92
C ARG A 205 -27.97 2.95 8.61
N LEU A 206 -27.79 3.79 9.62
CA LEU A 206 -27.12 5.07 9.51
C LEU A 206 -26.05 5.15 10.58
N THR A 207 -24.80 5.24 10.15
CA THR A 207 -23.65 5.49 11.02
C THR A 207 -23.13 6.90 10.75
N LEU A 208 -23.06 7.72 11.80
CA LEU A 208 -22.40 9.01 11.78
C LEU A 208 -21.06 8.88 12.51
N GLY A 209 -20.00 9.46 11.95
CA GLY A 209 -18.66 9.40 12.54
C GLY A 209 -18.04 10.79 12.66
N PHE A 210 -17.28 10.99 13.72
CA PHE A 210 -16.53 12.20 14.01
C PHE A 210 -15.17 11.81 14.56
N SER A 211 -14.09 12.29 13.95
CA SER A 211 -12.75 11.96 14.39
C SER A 211 -11.86 13.19 14.46
N GLY A 212 -10.88 13.14 15.35
CA GLY A 212 -9.85 14.16 15.43
C GLY A 212 -8.51 13.53 15.78
N VAL A 213 -7.45 14.01 15.15
CA VAL A 213 -6.06 13.58 15.38
C VAL A 213 -5.18 14.80 15.48
N SER A 214 -4.24 14.79 16.41
CA SER A 214 -3.17 15.77 16.52
C SER A 214 -1.81 15.06 16.55
N ASN A 215 -0.85 15.60 15.82
CA ASN A 215 0.53 15.19 15.87
C ASN A 215 1.38 16.35 16.41
N HIS A 216 2.03 16.11 17.55
CA HIS A 216 3.04 16.99 18.12
C HIS A 216 4.40 16.61 17.56
N LYS A 217 5.03 17.50 16.82
CA LYS A 217 6.36 17.28 16.25
C LYS A 217 7.42 17.51 17.33
N GLY A 218 8.43 16.66 17.40
CA GLY A 218 9.55 16.85 18.33
C GLY A 218 10.34 18.14 18.05
N GLU A 219 11.13 18.58 19.00
CA GLU A 219 11.90 19.83 18.87
C GLU A 219 12.88 19.81 17.69
N ALA A 220 13.45 18.65 17.36
CA ALA A 220 14.33 18.48 16.21
C ALA A 220 13.65 18.75 14.84
N GLU A 221 12.31 18.72 14.81
CA GLU A 221 11.50 18.96 13.61
C GLU A 221 10.90 20.37 13.59
N SER A 222 11.18 21.23 14.60
CA SER A 222 10.53 22.53 14.77
C SER A 222 11.12 23.63 13.91
N THR A 223 12.34 23.49 13.44
CA THR A 223 13.02 24.47 12.59
C THR A 223 13.83 23.79 11.51
N ILE A 224 13.81 24.34 10.30
CA ILE A 224 14.56 23.83 9.16
C ILE A 224 15.25 25.00 8.47
N SER A 225 16.54 24.81 8.18
CA SER A 225 17.29 25.77 7.35
C SER A 225 17.29 25.32 5.89
N ARG A 226 16.90 26.20 5.00
CA ARG A 226 16.84 25.95 3.57
C ARG A 226 17.54 27.05 2.77
N LEU A 227 18.28 26.65 1.72
CA LEU A 227 18.74 27.56 0.70
C LEU A 227 17.57 27.93 -0.21
N GLY A 228 17.32 29.21 -0.37
CA GLY A 228 16.28 29.75 -1.22
C GLY A 228 16.78 30.92 -2.06
N ASN A 229 16.05 31.21 -3.13
CA ASN A 229 16.31 32.37 -3.97
C ASN A 229 15.93 33.66 -3.20
N THR A 230 16.86 34.60 -3.04
CA THR A 230 16.62 35.91 -2.40
C THR A 230 15.72 36.84 -3.24
N GLY A 231 15.51 36.50 -4.51
CA GLY A 231 14.86 37.37 -5.49
C GLY A 231 15.80 38.38 -6.12
N GLU A 232 17.07 38.35 -5.74
CA GLU A 232 18.16 39.18 -6.32
C GLU A 232 18.96 38.34 -7.30
N THR A 233 19.51 38.99 -8.31
CA THR A 233 20.37 38.37 -9.32
C THR A 233 21.77 38.96 -9.20
N ASP A 234 22.77 38.12 -9.23
CA ASP A 234 24.18 38.55 -9.25
C ASP A 234 24.46 39.33 -10.57
N PRO A 235 24.85 40.60 -10.50
CA PRO A 235 24.98 41.44 -11.68
C PRO A 235 26.13 41.02 -12.61
N ILE A 236 27.03 40.15 -12.15
CA ILE A 236 28.18 39.66 -12.93
C ILE A 236 27.87 38.35 -13.63
N THR A 237 27.18 37.42 -12.92
CA THR A 237 26.95 36.05 -13.40
C THR A 237 25.57 35.82 -13.92
N ASP A 238 24.66 36.79 -13.77
CA ASP A 238 23.22 36.72 -14.09
C ASP A 238 22.50 35.49 -13.44
N LYS A 239 23.06 35.01 -12.30
CA LYS A 239 22.49 33.89 -11.54
C LYS A 239 21.75 34.38 -10.31
N PRO A 240 20.66 33.68 -9.89
CA PRO A 240 19.97 34.01 -8.65
C PRO A 240 20.90 33.93 -7.45
N ILE A 241 20.87 34.97 -6.59
CA ILE A 241 21.56 34.95 -5.31
C ILE A 241 20.79 34.07 -4.34
N MET A 242 21.50 33.13 -3.70
CA MET A 242 20.91 32.17 -2.77
C MET A 242 21.15 32.63 -1.33
N GLY A 243 20.08 32.69 -0.53
CA GLY A 243 20.13 32.99 0.90
C GLY A 243 19.71 31.76 1.74
N LEU A 244 20.17 31.74 2.99
CA LEU A 244 19.74 30.72 3.95
C LEU A 244 18.50 31.22 4.72
N TYR A 245 17.41 30.49 4.62
CA TYR A 245 16.16 30.77 5.32
C TYR A 245 15.90 29.74 6.41
N THR A 246 15.43 30.22 7.57
CA THR A 246 14.96 29.36 8.66
C THR A 246 13.44 29.34 8.66
N LEU A 247 12.87 28.13 8.55
CA LEU A 247 11.42 27.89 8.59
C LEU A 247 11.03 27.40 9.97
N ASN A 248 9.97 27.99 10.54
CA ASN A 248 9.37 27.56 11.79
C ASN A 248 8.22 26.61 11.49
N ILE A 249 8.44 25.32 11.66
CA ILE A 249 7.40 24.28 11.45
C ILE A 249 6.40 24.35 12.60
N PRO A 250 5.06 24.34 12.34
CA PRO A 250 4.05 24.22 13.39
C PRO A 250 4.32 22.97 14.24
N LYS A 251 4.46 23.16 15.56
CA LYS A 251 4.70 22.05 16.49
C LYS A 251 3.52 21.09 16.54
N ASP A 252 2.31 21.61 16.48
CA ASP A 252 1.07 20.84 16.53
C ASP A 252 0.34 20.94 15.20
N VAL A 253 0.09 19.79 14.58
CA VAL A 253 -0.71 19.65 13.37
C VAL A 253 -1.96 18.83 13.69
N ALA A 254 -3.13 19.41 13.50
CA ALA A 254 -4.41 18.76 13.76
C ALA A 254 -5.16 18.45 12.47
N ALA A 255 -5.88 17.32 12.47
CA ALA A 255 -6.79 16.94 11.41
C ALA A 255 -8.12 16.45 12.00
N PHE A 256 -9.21 16.76 11.30
CA PHE A 256 -10.58 16.40 11.69
C PHE A 256 -11.29 15.73 10.52
N ASP A 257 -12.21 14.84 10.85
CA ASP A 257 -13.02 14.08 9.91
C ASP A 257 -14.47 14.01 10.38
N VAL A 258 -15.38 14.14 9.44
CA VAL A 258 -16.80 13.88 9.62
C VAL A 258 -17.30 12.96 8.53
N ARG A 259 -18.08 11.93 8.90
CA ARG A 259 -18.56 10.94 7.94
C ARG A 259 -19.99 10.50 8.22
N ALA A 260 -20.70 10.13 7.15
CA ALA A 260 -22.01 9.52 7.20
C ALA A 260 -22.03 8.30 6.27
N ASN A 261 -22.45 7.17 6.81
CA ASN A 261 -22.65 5.93 6.04
C ASN A 261 -24.11 5.49 6.17
N LEU A 262 -24.82 5.49 5.04
CA LEU A 262 -26.22 5.08 4.94
C LEU A 262 -26.31 3.78 4.15
N GLN A 263 -26.78 2.72 4.79
CA GLN A 263 -27.11 1.45 4.15
C GLN A 263 -28.62 1.21 4.19
N LYS A 264 -29.21 0.94 3.02
CA LYS A 264 -30.62 0.58 2.91
C LYS A 264 -30.82 -0.52 1.90
N GLY A 265 -31.19 -1.70 2.40
CA GLY A 265 -31.33 -2.89 1.56
C GLY A 265 -30.06 -3.20 0.77
N ASN A 266 -30.12 -3.07 -0.56
CA ASN A 266 -29.02 -3.35 -1.47
C ASN A 266 -28.11 -2.13 -1.74
N TYR A 267 -28.42 -0.96 -1.19
CA TYR A 267 -27.69 0.28 -1.41
C TYR A 267 -26.82 0.61 -0.21
N ASN A 268 -25.63 1.12 -0.47
CA ASN A 268 -24.75 1.71 0.54
C ASN A 268 -24.17 3.03 0.00
N PHE A 269 -24.24 4.10 0.80
CA PHE A 269 -23.71 5.42 0.49
C PHE A 269 -22.82 5.89 1.64
N LEU A 270 -21.58 6.25 1.32
CA LEU A 270 -20.61 6.86 2.22
C LEU A 270 -20.26 8.25 1.72
N ALA A 271 -20.32 9.23 2.62
CA ALA A 271 -19.75 10.56 2.43
C ALA A 271 -18.82 10.84 3.60
N GLU A 272 -17.59 11.27 3.32
CA GLU A 272 -16.58 11.57 4.32
C GLU A 272 -15.84 12.85 3.91
N TYR A 273 -15.70 13.79 4.85
CA TYR A 273 -14.97 15.03 4.65
C TYR A 273 -13.93 15.19 5.75
N ALA A 274 -12.69 15.44 5.32
CA ALA A 274 -11.57 15.64 6.23
C ALA A 274 -10.92 16.99 5.98
N TRP A 275 -10.40 17.57 7.07
CA TRP A 275 -9.66 18.82 7.08
C TRP A 275 -8.39 18.67 7.92
N LYS A 276 -7.29 19.30 7.50
CA LYS A 276 -5.99 19.30 8.17
C LYS A 276 -5.46 20.73 8.28
N SER A 277 -4.88 21.10 9.43
CA SER A 277 -4.17 22.36 9.62
C SER A 277 -2.91 22.44 8.74
N GLN A 278 -2.24 23.59 8.70
CA GLN A 278 -1.00 23.76 7.95
C GLN A 278 0.05 22.76 8.42
N ASP A 279 0.66 22.07 7.45
CA ASP A 279 1.66 21.02 7.68
C ASP A 279 2.79 21.13 6.65
N PRO A 280 3.65 22.16 6.73
CA PRO A 280 4.80 22.26 5.86
C PRO A 280 5.77 21.09 6.11
N SER A 281 6.07 20.35 5.05
CA SER A 281 6.93 19.17 5.09
C SER A 281 7.64 18.94 3.76
N SER A 282 8.60 18.03 3.73
CA SER A 282 9.30 17.64 2.49
C SER A 282 8.34 17.22 1.37
N SER A 283 7.17 16.66 1.72
CA SER A 283 6.17 16.18 0.75
C SER A 283 5.50 17.31 -0.04
N ASN A 284 5.31 18.49 0.56
CA ASN A 284 4.70 19.64 -0.10
C ASN A 284 5.69 20.81 -0.36
N GLY A 285 7.01 20.55 -0.27
CA GLY A 285 8.04 21.58 -0.45
C GLY A 285 8.04 22.63 0.66
N TYR A 286 7.53 22.29 1.85
CA TYR A 286 7.40 23.16 3.03
C TYR A 286 6.42 24.32 2.86
N ILE A 287 5.38 24.14 2.06
CA ILE A 287 4.32 25.12 1.88
C ILE A 287 3.35 25.11 3.08
N TYR A 288 3.04 26.30 3.63
CA TYR A 288 2.10 26.46 4.76
C TYR A 288 0.66 26.44 4.24
N LYS A 289 0.16 25.26 3.91
CA LYS A 289 -1.17 25.07 3.36
C LYS A 289 -2.03 24.14 4.21
N ARG A 290 -3.32 24.45 4.29
CA ARG A 290 -4.33 23.57 4.92
C ARG A 290 -4.73 22.48 3.95
N GLY A 291 -4.85 21.25 4.47
CA GLY A 291 -5.34 20.12 3.69
C GLY A 291 -6.86 19.97 3.78
N LYS A 292 -7.47 19.42 2.73
CA LYS A 292 -8.89 19.04 2.73
C LYS A 292 -9.16 17.90 1.74
N THR A 293 -10.06 17.00 2.12
CA THR A 293 -10.50 15.89 1.26
C THR A 293 -11.99 15.67 1.40
N LEU A 294 -12.66 15.48 0.26
CA LEU A 294 -14.01 14.96 0.17
C LEU A 294 -13.98 13.61 -0.52
N MET A 295 -14.59 12.61 0.09
CA MET A 295 -14.75 11.28 -0.47
C MET A 295 -16.24 10.89 -0.48
N LEU A 296 -16.72 10.44 -1.64
CA LEU A 296 -18.07 9.95 -1.85
C LEU A 296 -17.99 8.53 -2.44
N SER A 297 -18.78 7.61 -1.92
CA SER A 297 -18.89 6.25 -2.43
C SER A 297 -20.35 5.82 -2.42
N GLY A 298 -20.83 5.30 -3.54
CA GLY A 298 -22.16 4.72 -3.67
C GLY A 298 -22.06 3.32 -4.25
N SER A 299 -22.70 2.34 -3.63
CA SER A 299 -22.75 0.99 -4.15
C SER A 299 -24.15 0.40 -4.14
N TYR A 300 -24.40 -0.46 -5.12
CA TYR A 300 -25.59 -1.28 -5.22
C TYR A 300 -25.17 -2.74 -5.44
N SER A 301 -25.68 -3.64 -4.62
CA SER A 301 -25.34 -5.06 -4.70
C SER A 301 -26.57 -5.94 -4.56
N LYS A 302 -26.79 -6.81 -5.54
CA LYS A 302 -27.77 -7.89 -5.48
C LYS A 302 -27.18 -9.16 -6.08
N ARG A 303 -27.83 -10.29 -5.86
CA ARG A 303 -27.38 -11.57 -6.42
C ARG A 303 -27.15 -11.48 -7.94
N GLY A 304 -25.90 -11.61 -8.35
CA GLY A 304 -25.47 -11.61 -9.74
C GLY A 304 -25.19 -10.23 -10.35
N MET A 305 -25.27 -9.15 -9.57
CA MET A 305 -24.94 -7.80 -10.05
C MET A 305 -24.41 -6.94 -8.90
N SER A 306 -23.32 -6.21 -9.15
CA SER A 306 -22.85 -5.15 -8.27
C SER A 306 -22.41 -3.93 -9.08
N VAL A 307 -22.64 -2.75 -8.53
CA VAL A 307 -22.21 -1.46 -9.08
C VAL A 307 -21.54 -0.69 -7.95
N LEU A 308 -20.40 -0.10 -8.20
CA LEU A 308 -19.70 0.82 -7.31
C LEU A 308 -19.38 2.10 -8.08
N LEU A 309 -19.67 3.24 -7.49
CA LEU A 309 -19.29 4.57 -8.01
C LEU A 309 -18.63 5.33 -6.87
N GLN A 310 -17.46 5.90 -7.15
CA GLN A 310 -16.68 6.64 -6.17
C GLN A 310 -16.14 7.93 -6.77
N ALA A 311 -16.07 8.97 -5.94
CA ALA A 311 -15.43 10.23 -6.27
C ALA A 311 -14.64 10.74 -5.07
N LYS A 312 -13.43 11.22 -5.31
CA LYS A 312 -12.57 11.82 -4.28
C LYS A 312 -11.96 13.11 -4.83
N ARG A 313 -11.96 14.15 -4.00
CA ARG A 313 -11.13 15.33 -4.17
C ARG A 313 -10.21 15.45 -2.96
N SER A 314 -8.93 15.50 -3.19
CA SER A 314 -7.94 15.76 -2.13
C SER A 314 -7.07 16.96 -2.49
N GLU A 315 -6.66 17.71 -1.49
CA GLU A 315 -5.80 18.87 -1.61
C GLU A 315 -4.89 18.91 -0.38
N ASP A 316 -3.58 18.85 -0.57
CA ASP A 316 -2.53 18.93 0.44
C ASP A 316 -2.76 18.10 1.71
N MET A 317 -3.14 16.84 1.54
CA MET A 317 -3.49 15.93 2.62
C MET A 317 -2.34 15.03 3.09
N ALA A 318 -1.10 15.24 2.64
CA ALA A 318 0.04 14.55 3.21
C ALA A 318 0.16 14.92 4.69
N PHE A 319 -0.06 13.97 5.59
CA PHE A 319 0.03 14.15 7.04
C PHE A 319 1.14 13.25 7.58
N ARG A 320 2.23 13.88 8.01
CA ARG A 320 3.46 13.19 8.39
C ARG A 320 3.82 13.45 9.84
N SER A 321 4.24 12.41 10.55
CA SER A 321 4.78 12.54 11.91
C SER A 321 6.10 13.34 11.91
N ARG A 322 6.90 13.22 10.84
CA ARG A 322 8.18 13.92 10.67
C ARG A 322 8.13 14.80 9.43
N ALA A 323 8.36 16.11 9.60
CA ALA A 323 8.33 17.08 8.52
C ALA A 323 9.56 16.96 7.60
N THR A 324 10.71 16.58 8.15
CA THR A 324 12.00 16.54 7.46
C THR A 324 12.31 15.22 6.77
N ALA A 325 11.58 14.14 7.09
CA ALA A 325 11.80 12.84 6.47
C ALA A 325 11.68 12.93 4.94
N ASP A 326 12.51 12.19 4.22
CA ASP A 326 12.54 12.20 2.75
C ASP A 326 11.15 12.04 2.14
N LYS A 327 10.92 12.73 1.00
CA LYS A 327 9.63 12.72 0.30
C LYS A 327 9.15 11.30 -0.04
N GLY A 328 10.06 10.39 -0.36
CA GLY A 328 9.79 9.00 -0.69
C GLY A 328 9.50 8.10 0.51
N THR A 329 9.75 8.56 1.75
CA THR A 329 9.59 7.75 2.96
C THR A 329 8.12 7.57 3.31
N ASN A 330 7.62 6.34 3.20
CA ASN A 330 6.23 6.00 3.51
C ASN A 330 6.00 5.73 5.01
N ALA A 331 7.04 5.40 5.77
CA ALA A 331 6.95 5.01 7.18
C ALA A 331 6.47 6.14 8.12
N CYS A 332 6.60 7.40 7.73
CA CYS A 332 6.21 8.54 8.56
C CYS A 332 4.80 9.08 8.30
N TYR A 333 4.04 8.53 7.35
CA TYR A 333 2.65 8.95 7.15
C TYR A 333 1.76 8.48 8.30
N ILE A 334 0.92 9.40 8.79
CA ILE A 334 -0.09 9.15 9.84
C ILE A 334 -1.42 8.79 9.19
N ASN A 335 -1.67 9.27 7.97
CA ASN A 335 -2.91 9.07 7.22
C ASN A 335 -2.70 8.24 5.95
N HIS A 336 -3.81 7.88 5.34
CA HIS A 336 -3.85 7.16 4.07
C HIS A 336 -4.98 7.70 3.20
N LEU A 337 -4.65 8.04 1.94
CA LEU A 337 -5.65 8.38 0.95
C LEU A 337 -5.85 7.18 0.01
N PRO A 338 -7.04 6.56 -0.01
CA PRO A 338 -7.27 5.43 -0.89
C PRO A 338 -7.15 5.83 -2.37
N ALA A 339 -6.48 5.00 -3.16
CA ALA A 339 -6.46 5.16 -4.61
C ALA A 339 -7.82 4.76 -5.20
N PHE A 340 -8.36 5.59 -6.09
CA PHE A 340 -9.53 5.24 -6.87
C PHE A 340 -9.10 4.72 -8.24
N SER A 341 -8.27 3.69 -8.20
CA SER A 341 -7.78 2.94 -9.35
C SER A 341 -7.84 1.44 -9.05
N MET A 342 -8.13 0.64 -10.07
CA MET A 342 -8.06 -0.81 -9.92
C MET A 342 -6.62 -1.25 -9.70
N GLN A 343 -6.38 -2.07 -8.68
CA GLN A 343 -5.11 -2.75 -8.51
C GLN A 343 -5.12 -4.05 -9.34
N HIS A 344 -4.28 -4.08 -10.37
CA HIS A 344 -4.17 -5.24 -11.24
C HIS A 344 -3.25 -6.31 -10.64
N THR A 345 -3.63 -7.59 -10.84
CA THR A 345 -2.82 -8.75 -10.47
C THR A 345 -2.05 -9.34 -11.64
N TYR A 346 -2.42 -9.01 -12.88
CA TYR A 346 -1.73 -9.44 -14.07
C TYR A 346 -0.44 -8.63 -14.28
N ALA A 347 0.66 -9.31 -14.62
CA ALA A 347 2.00 -8.74 -14.66
C ALA A 347 2.12 -7.50 -15.57
N LEU A 348 1.55 -7.54 -16.77
CA LEU A 348 1.62 -6.40 -17.70
C LEU A 348 0.61 -5.31 -17.39
N ALA A 349 -0.55 -5.64 -16.82
CA ALA A 349 -1.54 -4.65 -16.38
C ALA A 349 -1.08 -3.87 -15.15
N SER A 350 -0.17 -4.45 -14.34
CA SER A 350 0.45 -3.80 -13.18
C SER A 350 1.79 -3.11 -13.52
N LEU A 351 2.14 -2.96 -14.81
CA LEU A 351 3.41 -2.34 -15.22
C LEU A 351 3.47 -0.85 -14.86
N TYR A 352 2.33 -0.15 -14.96
CA TYR A 352 2.15 1.26 -14.71
C TYR A 352 1.15 1.49 -13.57
N PRO A 353 1.51 1.19 -12.33
CA PRO A 353 0.62 1.29 -11.18
C PRO A 353 0.46 2.74 -10.75
N TYR A 354 -0.74 3.10 -10.28
CA TYR A 354 -1.02 4.45 -9.83
C TYR A 354 -0.72 4.63 -8.32
N ALA A 355 0.06 5.67 -8.01
CA ALA A 355 0.27 6.15 -6.65
C ALA A 355 -0.60 7.39 -6.39
N THR A 356 -1.33 7.40 -5.28
CA THR A 356 -2.17 8.54 -4.88
C THR A 356 -1.35 9.80 -4.68
N GLN A 357 -1.74 10.90 -5.32
CA GLN A 357 -1.05 12.18 -5.19
C GLN A 357 -1.62 12.97 -3.99
N MET A 358 -0.92 12.90 -2.86
CA MET A 358 -1.33 13.60 -1.63
C MET A 358 -1.07 15.11 -1.69
N THR A 359 -0.10 15.53 -2.51
CA THR A 359 0.31 16.92 -2.74
C THR A 359 0.63 17.14 -4.23
N PRO A 360 0.14 18.20 -4.88
CA PRO A 360 -0.84 19.17 -4.38
C PRO A 360 -2.24 18.56 -4.21
N GLY A 361 -2.48 17.33 -4.72
CA GLY A 361 -3.73 16.61 -4.63
C GLY A 361 -4.31 16.24 -6.00
N GLU A 362 -5.53 15.70 -5.97
CA GLU A 362 -6.16 15.11 -7.16
C GLU A 362 -7.70 15.13 -7.09
N TRP A 363 -8.31 15.07 -8.25
CA TRP A 363 -9.66 14.55 -8.46
C TRP A 363 -9.57 13.12 -8.95
N ALA A 364 -10.23 12.20 -8.28
CA ALA A 364 -10.24 10.79 -8.64
C ALA A 364 -11.67 10.25 -8.71
N PHE A 365 -11.96 9.55 -9.79
CA PHE A 365 -13.27 8.92 -10.05
C PHE A 365 -13.05 7.45 -10.38
N GLN A 366 -13.87 6.58 -9.79
CA GLN A 366 -13.88 5.15 -10.10
C GLN A 366 -15.30 4.65 -10.25
N GLY A 367 -15.52 3.80 -11.24
CA GLY A 367 -16.76 3.07 -11.44
C GLY A 367 -16.48 1.60 -11.70
N GLU A 368 -17.21 0.72 -11.03
CA GLU A 368 -17.13 -0.73 -11.25
C GLU A 368 -18.53 -1.30 -11.48
N LEU A 369 -18.64 -2.18 -12.45
CA LEU A 369 -19.84 -2.98 -12.72
C LEU A 369 -19.43 -4.44 -12.80
N ALA A 370 -20.01 -5.29 -11.99
CA ALA A 370 -19.94 -6.74 -12.16
C ALA A 370 -21.34 -7.31 -12.41
N TYR A 371 -21.44 -8.13 -13.44
CA TYR A 371 -22.69 -8.77 -13.82
C TYR A 371 -22.49 -10.24 -14.17
N ASN A 372 -23.29 -11.10 -13.56
CA ASN A 372 -23.27 -12.53 -13.84
C ASN A 372 -24.46 -12.90 -14.73
N PHE A 373 -24.19 -13.17 -16.00
CA PHE A 373 -25.18 -13.70 -16.93
C PHE A 373 -25.62 -15.10 -16.50
N LYS A 374 -26.93 -15.27 -16.31
CA LYS A 374 -27.50 -16.51 -15.80
C LYS A 374 -27.20 -17.68 -16.74
N ARG A 375 -27.10 -18.86 -16.14
CA ARG A 375 -26.99 -20.14 -16.88
C ARG A 375 -28.17 -20.33 -17.83
N ARG A 376 -27.91 -20.96 -18.97
CA ARG A 376 -28.90 -21.28 -20.03
C ARG A 376 -29.49 -20.03 -20.72
N THR A 377 -28.74 -18.92 -20.74
CA THR A 377 -29.02 -17.75 -21.58
C THR A 377 -27.96 -17.65 -22.68
N ALA A 378 -28.25 -16.88 -23.74
CA ALA A 378 -27.33 -16.70 -24.89
C ALA A 378 -25.91 -16.28 -24.44
N LEU A 379 -25.78 -15.28 -23.58
CA LEU A 379 -24.48 -14.80 -23.06
C LEU A 379 -23.96 -15.65 -21.88
N GLY A 380 -24.84 -16.21 -21.06
CA GLY A 380 -24.44 -17.02 -19.91
C GLY A 380 -23.97 -18.42 -20.28
N GLY A 381 -24.51 -19.02 -21.35
CA GLY A 381 -24.21 -20.38 -21.75
C GLY A 381 -24.58 -21.42 -20.68
N LYS A 382 -23.95 -22.60 -20.70
CA LYS A 382 -24.26 -23.72 -19.80
C LYS A 382 -23.98 -23.42 -18.33
N TYR A 383 -22.93 -22.64 -18.00
CA TYR A 383 -22.43 -22.47 -16.62
C TYR A 383 -22.56 -21.05 -16.08
N GLY A 384 -22.98 -20.09 -16.90
CA GLY A 384 -22.96 -18.67 -16.59
C GLY A 384 -21.66 -18.00 -17.09
N THR A 385 -21.71 -16.69 -17.23
CA THR A 385 -20.56 -15.83 -17.61
C THR A 385 -20.56 -14.65 -16.68
N ASN A 386 -19.42 -14.36 -16.05
CA ASN A 386 -19.25 -13.16 -15.24
C ASN A 386 -18.49 -12.11 -16.07
N VAL A 387 -19.01 -10.90 -16.11
CA VAL A 387 -18.38 -9.75 -16.78
C VAL A 387 -18.16 -8.67 -15.72
N LYS A 388 -16.95 -8.14 -15.68
CA LYS A 388 -16.58 -7.01 -14.84
C LYS A 388 -16.06 -5.89 -15.75
N VAL A 389 -16.51 -4.69 -15.46
CA VAL A 389 -16.04 -3.47 -16.12
C VAL A 389 -15.56 -2.53 -15.03
N ASN A 390 -14.38 -1.99 -15.20
CA ASN A 390 -13.85 -0.96 -14.33
C ASN A 390 -13.45 0.26 -15.16
N PHE A 391 -13.70 1.42 -14.58
CA PHE A 391 -13.28 2.72 -15.10
C PHE A 391 -12.66 3.50 -13.95
N SER A 392 -11.42 3.97 -14.11
CA SER A 392 -10.73 4.87 -13.20
C SER A 392 -10.24 6.08 -13.99
N HIS A 393 -10.48 7.29 -13.47
CA HIS A 393 -10.05 8.53 -14.08
C HIS A 393 -9.57 9.52 -13.02
N ILE A 394 -8.29 9.87 -13.09
CA ILE A 394 -7.64 10.71 -12.10
C ILE A 394 -6.97 11.89 -12.80
N ARG A 395 -7.19 13.08 -12.27
CA ARG A 395 -6.67 14.33 -12.83
C ARG A 395 -6.29 15.33 -11.74
N GLY A 396 -5.50 16.32 -12.12
CA GLY A 396 -5.02 17.35 -11.22
C GLY A 396 -6.11 18.32 -10.78
N LEU A 397 -5.82 19.05 -9.72
CA LEU A 397 -6.61 20.20 -9.28
C LEU A 397 -6.41 21.37 -10.25
N GLY A 398 -7.50 22.07 -10.58
CA GLY A 398 -7.42 23.34 -11.32
C GLY A 398 -7.08 24.48 -10.36
N TYR A 399 -6.24 25.40 -10.79
CA TYR A 399 -5.82 26.57 -10.00
C TYR A 399 -6.12 27.88 -10.73
N ASP A 400 -6.13 28.97 -10.00
CA ASP A 400 -6.25 30.31 -10.58
C ASP A 400 -4.88 30.82 -10.97
N LYS A 401 -4.78 31.45 -12.15
CA LYS A 401 -3.53 31.89 -12.79
C LYS A 401 -2.75 32.96 -12.01
N SER A 402 -3.30 33.53 -10.93
CA SER A 402 -2.62 34.52 -10.10
C SER A 402 -1.50 33.95 -9.23
N ALA A 403 -1.35 32.62 -9.17
CA ALA A 403 -0.31 31.95 -8.44
C ALA A 403 0.53 31.11 -9.44
N THR A 404 1.39 31.76 -10.15
CA THR A 404 2.38 31.14 -11.00
C THR A 404 3.59 30.74 -10.18
N THR A 405 3.64 29.51 -9.73
CA THR A 405 4.93 28.80 -9.73
C THR A 405 4.64 27.30 -9.70
N GLU A 406 4.68 26.65 -10.86
CA GLU A 406 5.08 25.26 -10.89
C GLU A 406 6.53 25.25 -10.39
N THR A 407 6.74 25.09 -9.11
CA THR A 407 8.05 24.84 -8.54
C THR A 407 8.48 23.43 -8.93
N THR A 408 8.95 23.29 -10.15
CA THR A 408 9.81 22.18 -10.58
C THR A 408 11.23 22.33 -10.03
N SER A 409 11.49 23.40 -9.28
CA SER A 409 12.79 23.72 -8.70
C SER A 409 12.96 22.98 -7.37
N THR A 410 14.09 22.31 -7.22
CA THR A 410 14.62 21.79 -5.95
C THR A 410 15.02 22.92 -4.98
N VAL A 411 14.92 24.15 -5.39
CA VAL A 411 15.30 25.36 -4.66
C VAL A 411 14.03 25.91 -3.98
N PHE A 412 14.14 26.14 -2.68
CA PHE A 412 13.13 26.79 -1.87
C PHE A 412 12.88 28.22 -2.36
N ASP A 413 11.62 28.61 -2.59
CA ASP A 413 11.23 29.98 -2.90
C ASP A 413 10.41 30.55 -1.74
N PRO A 414 10.99 31.45 -0.93
CA PRO A 414 10.29 32.04 0.21
C PRO A 414 9.07 32.89 -0.20
N LYS A 415 8.99 33.37 -1.44
CA LYS A 415 7.80 34.06 -1.97
C LYS A 415 6.68 33.08 -2.30
N ALA A 416 6.99 31.88 -2.78
CA ALA A 416 6.00 30.86 -3.07
C ALA A 416 5.32 30.31 -1.81
N GLU A 417 5.95 30.43 -0.63
CA GLU A 417 5.37 30.03 0.65
C GLU A 417 4.27 30.97 1.13
N THR A 418 4.35 32.25 0.77
CA THR A 418 3.34 33.26 1.13
C THR A 418 2.25 33.39 0.10
N GLU A 419 2.49 32.94 -1.15
CA GLU A 419 1.51 32.90 -2.22
C GLU A 419 0.87 31.51 -2.29
N THR A 420 -0.15 31.28 -1.46
CA THR A 420 -0.94 30.05 -1.52
C THR A 420 -1.65 29.92 -2.85
N VAL A 421 -1.21 28.97 -3.67
CA VAL A 421 -1.96 28.59 -4.87
C VAL A 421 -3.39 28.26 -4.46
N ASN A 422 -4.34 29.03 -4.96
CA ASN A 422 -5.74 28.79 -4.69
C ASN A 422 -6.28 27.72 -5.67
N TYR A 423 -6.78 26.62 -5.12
CA TYR A 423 -7.47 25.58 -5.88
C TYR A 423 -8.99 25.67 -5.62
N PRO A 424 -9.76 26.39 -6.47
CA PRO A 424 -11.20 26.45 -6.33
C PRO A 424 -11.80 25.03 -6.28
N PHE A 425 -12.77 24.82 -5.36
CA PHE A 425 -13.18 23.46 -4.96
C PHE A 425 -13.61 22.58 -6.14
N PHE A 426 -14.38 23.11 -7.10
CA PHE A 426 -14.88 22.35 -8.25
C PHE A 426 -14.02 22.46 -9.51
N LYS A 427 -12.93 23.22 -9.47
CA LYS A 427 -12.07 23.42 -10.63
C LYS A 427 -11.11 22.22 -10.81
N MET A 428 -11.15 21.64 -12.01
CA MET A 428 -10.27 20.54 -12.39
C MET A 428 -9.22 21.03 -13.38
N SER A 429 -7.99 20.49 -13.29
CA SER A 429 -6.96 20.72 -14.30
C SER A 429 -7.25 19.91 -15.55
N ASN A 430 -6.69 20.33 -16.70
CA ASN A 430 -6.69 19.53 -17.92
C ASN A 430 -5.66 18.37 -17.88
N SER A 431 -4.76 18.37 -16.90
CA SER A 431 -3.76 17.32 -16.72
C SER A 431 -4.40 16.03 -16.19
N VAL A 432 -4.44 15.01 -17.02
CA VAL A 432 -4.84 13.66 -16.61
C VAL A 432 -3.61 12.96 -16.03
N TYR A 433 -3.71 12.49 -14.79
CA TYR A 433 -2.65 11.78 -14.08
C TYR A 433 -2.66 10.30 -14.44
N TYR A 434 -3.84 9.71 -14.37
CA TYR A 434 -4.05 8.29 -14.65
C TYR A 434 -5.46 8.04 -15.19
N GLN A 435 -5.56 7.07 -16.07
CA GLN A 435 -6.83 6.53 -16.53
C GLN A 435 -6.67 5.04 -16.79
N ASP A 436 -7.65 4.26 -16.34
CA ASP A 436 -7.72 2.82 -16.57
C ASP A 436 -9.16 2.46 -16.94
N VAL A 437 -9.31 1.80 -18.06
CA VAL A 437 -10.61 1.25 -18.51
C VAL A 437 -10.38 -0.20 -18.83
N ASN A 438 -11.01 -1.10 -18.11
CA ASN A 438 -10.83 -2.52 -18.35
C ASN A 438 -12.15 -3.29 -18.34
N VAL A 439 -12.16 -4.37 -19.11
CA VAL A 439 -13.25 -5.35 -19.18
C VAL A 439 -12.66 -6.72 -18.95
N GLN A 440 -13.22 -7.45 -18.01
CA GLN A 440 -12.83 -8.81 -17.68
C GLN A 440 -14.01 -9.75 -17.87
N ILE A 441 -13.79 -10.89 -18.49
CA ILE A 441 -14.80 -11.93 -18.79
C ILE A 441 -14.32 -13.25 -18.20
N ASP A 442 -15.03 -13.75 -17.19
CA ASP A 442 -14.80 -15.06 -16.59
C ASP A 442 -15.83 -16.06 -17.15
N LYS A 443 -15.37 -17.09 -17.82
CA LYS A 443 -16.19 -18.09 -18.48
C LYS A 443 -15.86 -19.51 -18.03
N LYS A 444 -16.81 -20.20 -17.42
CA LYS A 444 -16.71 -21.64 -17.23
C LYS A 444 -17.24 -22.33 -18.49
N VAL A 445 -16.34 -22.94 -19.26
CA VAL A 445 -16.66 -23.61 -20.55
C VAL A 445 -17.18 -25.03 -20.29
N SER A 446 -16.49 -25.76 -19.39
CA SER A 446 -16.86 -27.12 -19.01
C SER A 446 -16.72 -27.32 -17.49
N LYS A 447 -16.97 -28.53 -16.99
CA LYS A 447 -16.67 -28.87 -15.59
C LYS A 447 -15.17 -28.74 -15.28
N LEU A 448 -14.32 -28.96 -16.28
CA LEU A 448 -12.86 -29.04 -16.16
C LEU A 448 -12.15 -27.76 -16.64
N LEU A 449 -12.77 -26.97 -17.54
CA LEU A 449 -12.15 -25.80 -18.18
C LEU A 449 -12.81 -24.51 -17.76
N LYS A 450 -12.01 -23.57 -17.24
CA LYS A 450 -12.35 -22.17 -17.01
C LYS A 450 -11.43 -21.29 -17.84
N LEU A 451 -11.97 -20.22 -18.43
CA LEU A 451 -11.24 -19.23 -19.19
C LEU A 451 -11.49 -17.85 -18.57
N ASN A 452 -10.48 -17.01 -18.59
CA ASN A 452 -10.57 -15.61 -18.25
C ASN A 452 -9.95 -14.80 -19.38
N PHE A 453 -10.60 -13.71 -19.76
CA PHE A 453 -10.09 -12.75 -20.73
C PHE A 453 -10.19 -11.36 -20.14
N MET A 454 -9.16 -10.55 -20.33
CA MET A 454 -9.18 -9.13 -19.96
C MET A 454 -8.61 -8.29 -21.10
N TYR A 455 -9.28 -7.18 -21.36
CA TYR A 455 -8.73 -6.06 -22.09
C TYR A 455 -8.65 -4.86 -21.18
N ALA A 456 -7.52 -4.15 -21.19
CA ALA A 456 -7.35 -2.89 -20.47
C ALA A 456 -6.71 -1.84 -21.37
N TYR A 457 -7.20 -0.60 -21.25
CA TYR A 457 -6.56 0.60 -21.74
C TYR A 457 -6.09 1.41 -20.53
N GLN A 458 -4.80 1.80 -20.53
CA GLN A 458 -4.23 2.63 -19.48
C GLN A 458 -3.57 3.87 -20.09
N ARG A 459 -3.80 5.02 -19.45
CA ARG A 459 -3.07 6.26 -19.68
C ARG A 459 -2.34 6.63 -18.39
N TYR A 460 -1.02 6.80 -18.46
CA TYR A 460 -0.14 6.99 -17.32
C TYR A 460 0.77 8.19 -17.56
N ASN A 461 0.70 9.18 -16.66
CA ASN A 461 1.53 10.37 -16.73
C ASN A 461 2.77 10.20 -15.83
N ILE A 462 3.91 9.83 -16.42
CA ILE A 462 5.17 9.60 -15.70
C ILE A 462 5.58 10.84 -14.89
N LYS A 463 5.48 12.03 -15.49
CA LYS A 463 5.91 13.29 -14.86
C LYS A 463 5.21 13.53 -13.52
N VAL A 464 3.93 13.20 -13.43
CA VAL A 464 3.14 13.41 -12.21
C VAL A 464 3.30 12.24 -11.24
N VAL A 465 3.10 11.01 -11.72
CA VAL A 465 3.00 9.84 -10.83
C VAL A 465 4.36 9.43 -10.27
N LYS A 466 5.41 9.50 -11.08
CA LYS A 466 6.78 9.17 -10.66
C LYS A 466 7.62 10.39 -10.27
N ASN A 467 7.18 11.60 -10.63
CA ASN A 467 7.98 12.83 -10.56
C ASN A 467 9.28 12.73 -11.41
N GLU A 468 9.22 12.04 -12.53
CA GLU A 468 10.32 11.82 -13.47
C GLU A 468 10.00 12.46 -14.83
N SER A 469 11.01 12.89 -15.56
CA SER A 469 10.84 13.34 -16.94
C SER A 469 10.43 12.14 -17.81
N GLY A 470 9.39 12.30 -18.65
CA GLY A 470 8.96 11.24 -19.53
C GLY A 470 7.65 11.55 -20.27
N PRO A 471 7.30 10.71 -21.27
CA PRO A 471 6.09 10.87 -22.03
C PRO A 471 4.85 10.45 -21.24
N ILE A 472 3.67 10.83 -21.72
CA ILE A 472 2.42 10.20 -21.30
C ILE A 472 2.31 8.86 -22.02
N ILE A 473 2.25 7.77 -21.25
CA ILE A 473 2.13 6.42 -21.78
C ILE A 473 0.65 6.12 -22.03
N ASN A 474 0.35 5.61 -23.22
CA ASN A 474 -0.95 5.04 -23.55
C ASN A 474 -0.74 3.58 -23.94
N SER A 475 -1.28 2.67 -23.16
CA SER A 475 -1.07 1.24 -23.36
C SER A 475 -2.39 0.48 -23.52
N HIS A 476 -2.36 -0.53 -24.38
CA HIS A 476 -3.42 -1.50 -24.59
C HIS A 476 -2.93 -2.86 -24.13
N ILE A 477 -3.68 -3.52 -23.26
CA ILE A 477 -3.26 -4.75 -22.61
C ILE A 477 -4.31 -5.82 -22.87
N LEU A 478 -3.88 -6.96 -23.37
CA LEU A 478 -4.69 -8.14 -23.58
C LEU A 478 -4.19 -9.26 -22.67
N VAL A 479 -5.11 -9.93 -22.00
CA VAL A 479 -4.84 -11.08 -21.15
C VAL A 479 -5.76 -12.23 -21.53
N ALA A 480 -5.19 -13.42 -21.66
CA ALA A 480 -5.91 -14.67 -21.82
C ALA A 480 -5.38 -15.68 -20.79
N GLU A 481 -6.27 -16.21 -19.97
CA GLU A 481 -5.95 -17.23 -18.96
C GLU A 481 -6.86 -18.43 -19.14
N GLY A 482 -6.29 -19.63 -19.04
CA GLY A 482 -7.00 -20.88 -19.04
C GLY A 482 -6.61 -21.76 -17.85
N LYS A 483 -7.59 -22.33 -17.16
CA LYS A 483 -7.39 -23.31 -16.08
C LYS A 483 -8.08 -24.60 -16.43
N TYR A 484 -7.29 -25.67 -16.63
CA TYR A 484 -7.79 -27.01 -16.96
C TYR A 484 -7.48 -28.01 -15.85
N GLN A 485 -8.50 -28.70 -15.39
CA GLN A 485 -8.40 -29.74 -14.36
C GLN A 485 -8.36 -31.12 -15.02
N PHE A 486 -7.16 -31.73 -15.10
CA PHE A 486 -6.98 -33.07 -15.66
C PHE A 486 -7.57 -34.16 -14.77
N SER A 487 -7.41 -33.98 -13.46
CA SER A 487 -7.95 -34.88 -12.44
C SER A 487 -8.27 -34.08 -11.17
N PRO A 488 -8.94 -34.66 -10.16
CA PRO A 488 -9.14 -33.99 -8.88
C PRO A 488 -7.85 -33.49 -8.21
N LYS A 489 -6.71 -34.09 -8.55
CA LYS A 489 -5.39 -33.77 -7.97
C LYS A 489 -4.50 -32.93 -8.88
N ILE A 490 -4.75 -32.90 -10.19
CA ILE A 490 -3.85 -32.24 -11.16
C ILE A 490 -4.59 -31.15 -11.90
N THR A 491 -4.09 -29.92 -11.81
CA THR A 491 -4.62 -28.75 -12.50
C THR A 491 -3.50 -27.99 -13.17
N LEU A 492 -3.67 -27.63 -14.44
CA LEU A 492 -2.78 -26.72 -15.17
C LEU A 492 -3.47 -25.40 -15.39
N ARG A 493 -2.76 -24.30 -15.08
CA ARG A 493 -3.12 -22.94 -15.43
C ARG A 493 -2.10 -22.40 -16.42
N GLY A 494 -2.57 -21.86 -17.53
CA GLY A 494 -1.76 -21.13 -18.50
C GLY A 494 -2.27 -19.72 -18.63
N GLU A 495 -1.35 -18.76 -18.79
CA GLU A 495 -1.65 -17.36 -18.92
C GLU A 495 -0.75 -16.74 -19.99
N ALA A 496 -1.33 -15.94 -20.88
CA ALA A 496 -0.62 -15.16 -21.88
C ALA A 496 -1.10 -13.70 -21.82
N GLN A 497 -0.16 -12.75 -21.86
CA GLN A 497 -0.45 -11.33 -21.87
C GLN A 497 0.36 -10.64 -22.96
N TYR A 498 -0.23 -9.58 -23.51
CA TYR A 498 0.42 -8.69 -24.46
C TYR A 498 0.08 -7.24 -24.11
N LEU A 499 1.10 -6.39 -23.99
CA LEU A 499 0.95 -4.95 -23.83
C LEU A 499 1.53 -4.25 -25.03
N HIS A 500 0.73 -3.40 -25.66
CA HIS A 500 1.14 -2.52 -26.75
C HIS A 500 1.19 -1.07 -26.29
N THR A 501 2.31 -0.40 -26.52
CA THR A 501 2.48 1.05 -26.39
C THR A 501 3.55 1.56 -27.33
N LYS A 502 3.40 2.82 -27.78
CA LYS A 502 4.42 3.49 -28.61
C LYS A 502 5.46 4.24 -27.78
N GLN A 503 5.23 4.38 -26.49
CA GLN A 503 6.05 5.13 -25.53
C GLN A 503 6.86 4.17 -24.65
N ASP A 504 7.77 4.74 -23.85
CA ASP A 504 8.61 4.03 -22.88
C ASP A 504 9.34 2.84 -23.54
N GLN A 505 9.25 1.65 -22.98
CA GLN A 505 9.89 0.43 -23.47
C GLN A 505 9.05 -0.32 -24.51
N LYS A 506 8.06 0.31 -25.12
CA LYS A 506 7.19 -0.24 -26.16
C LYS A 506 6.48 -1.54 -25.76
N ASP A 507 6.50 -2.54 -26.63
CA ASP A 507 5.69 -3.76 -26.49
C ASP A 507 6.28 -4.75 -25.51
N TRP A 508 5.39 -5.38 -24.73
CA TRP A 508 5.73 -6.41 -23.75
C TRP A 508 4.91 -7.69 -23.97
N TRP A 509 5.54 -8.80 -23.70
CA TRP A 509 4.92 -10.13 -23.71
C TRP A 509 5.11 -10.79 -22.35
N PHE A 510 4.12 -11.54 -21.91
CA PHE A 510 4.20 -12.34 -20.70
C PHE A 510 3.54 -13.69 -20.91
N GLY A 511 4.18 -14.75 -20.43
CA GLY A 511 3.66 -16.10 -20.39
C GLY A 511 3.87 -16.73 -19.02
N LEU A 512 2.89 -17.51 -18.55
CA LEU A 512 2.97 -18.26 -17.30
C LEU A 512 2.35 -19.63 -17.46
N LEU A 513 3.01 -20.64 -16.89
CA LEU A 513 2.47 -21.98 -16.67
C LEU A 513 2.58 -22.33 -15.19
N GLU A 514 1.47 -22.81 -14.62
CA GLU A 514 1.38 -23.26 -13.24
C GLU A 514 0.73 -24.63 -13.18
N LEU A 515 1.47 -25.63 -12.68
CA LEU A 515 1.00 -26.98 -12.47
C LEU A 515 0.80 -27.24 -10.98
N SER A 516 -0.44 -27.40 -10.57
CA SER A 516 -0.77 -27.78 -9.20
C SER A 516 -0.95 -29.30 -9.11
N VAL A 517 -0.21 -29.93 -8.22
CA VAL A 517 -0.27 -31.37 -7.91
C VAL A 517 -0.65 -31.51 -6.43
N LEU A 518 -1.95 -31.66 -6.20
CA LEU A 518 -2.51 -31.75 -4.85
C LEU A 518 -2.11 -33.08 -4.16
N PRO A 519 -1.90 -33.08 -2.85
CA PRO A 519 -2.16 -31.97 -1.94
C PRO A 519 -1.00 -30.97 -1.76
N ASN A 520 0.22 -31.27 -2.19
CA ASN A 520 1.41 -30.64 -1.63
C ASN A 520 2.18 -29.72 -2.58
N PHE A 521 2.19 -30.00 -3.90
CA PHE A 521 3.12 -29.34 -4.81
C PHE A 521 2.44 -28.39 -5.79
N MET A 522 3.13 -27.28 -6.08
CA MET A 522 2.83 -26.37 -7.17
C MET A 522 4.13 -25.96 -7.86
N PHE A 523 4.19 -26.12 -9.17
CA PHE A 523 5.31 -25.75 -10.03
C PHE A 523 4.88 -24.55 -10.87
N THR A 524 5.67 -23.49 -10.88
CA THR A 524 5.38 -22.27 -11.64
C THR A 524 6.58 -21.87 -12.45
N ILE A 525 6.36 -21.53 -13.71
CA ILE A 525 7.34 -20.88 -14.57
C ILE A 525 6.68 -19.72 -15.30
N SER A 526 7.37 -18.59 -15.38
CA SER A 526 6.92 -17.44 -16.17
C SER A 526 8.08 -16.74 -16.84
N ASP A 527 7.77 -16.08 -17.95
CA ASP A 527 8.70 -15.22 -18.67
C ASP A 527 8.00 -13.93 -19.06
N GLN A 528 8.64 -12.81 -18.76
CA GLN A 528 8.25 -11.49 -19.21
C GLN A 528 9.31 -11.00 -20.18
N PHE A 529 8.93 -10.72 -21.42
CA PHE A 529 9.83 -10.35 -22.50
C PHE A 529 9.61 -8.92 -22.95
N ASN A 530 10.72 -8.19 -23.13
CA ASN A 530 10.74 -6.89 -23.79
C ASN A 530 11.94 -6.79 -24.74
N ALA A 531 11.70 -6.21 -25.91
CA ALA A 531 12.73 -6.06 -26.95
C ALA A 531 13.41 -4.68 -26.93
N HIS A 532 13.00 -3.77 -26.05
CA HIS A 532 13.40 -2.36 -26.05
C HIS A 532 13.87 -1.89 -24.65
N VAL A 533 14.50 -2.75 -23.88
CA VAL A 533 15.05 -2.38 -22.56
C VAL A 533 16.25 -1.48 -22.76
N PRO A 534 16.26 -0.23 -22.25
CA PRO A 534 17.42 0.66 -22.33
C PRO A 534 18.66 0.02 -21.70
N MET A 535 19.81 0.22 -22.31
CA MET A 535 21.06 -0.31 -21.81
C MET A 535 21.65 0.58 -20.72
N SER A 536 22.07 -0.01 -19.61
CA SER A 536 22.88 0.68 -18.62
C SER A 536 24.36 0.64 -19.08
N THR A 537 24.99 1.80 -19.12
CA THR A 537 26.44 1.92 -19.37
C THR A 537 27.24 1.43 -18.17
N SER A 538 28.54 1.18 -18.35
CA SER A 538 29.44 0.67 -17.28
C SER A 538 29.53 1.58 -16.05
N ASP A 539 29.24 2.86 -16.21
CA ASP A 539 29.19 3.90 -15.19
C ASP A 539 27.77 4.10 -14.57
N GLY A 540 26.83 3.20 -14.91
CA GLY A 540 25.48 3.19 -14.33
C GLY A 540 24.51 4.20 -14.97
N GLN A 541 24.91 4.91 -16.03
CA GLN A 541 24.01 5.78 -16.78
C GLN A 541 23.16 4.96 -17.76
N ILE A 542 21.92 5.39 -17.99
CA ILE A 542 21.02 4.77 -18.95
C ILE A 542 21.18 5.45 -20.31
N ASP A 543 21.58 4.69 -21.33
CA ASP A 543 21.54 5.11 -22.72
C ASP A 543 20.26 4.64 -23.39
N PRO A 544 19.27 5.52 -23.62
CA PRO A 544 18.01 5.13 -24.23
C PRO A 544 18.14 4.84 -25.75
N SER A 545 19.26 5.17 -26.39
CA SER A 545 19.49 4.92 -27.81
C SER A 545 19.87 3.47 -28.10
N VAL A 546 20.44 2.78 -27.10
CA VAL A 546 20.83 1.37 -27.20
C VAL A 546 19.85 0.51 -26.40
N THR A 547 19.16 -0.40 -27.06
CA THR A 547 18.16 -1.27 -26.45
C THR A 547 18.53 -2.74 -26.56
N ASN A 548 18.20 -3.51 -25.52
CA ASN A 548 18.40 -4.94 -25.41
C ASN A 548 17.08 -5.71 -25.48
N LYS A 549 17.17 -6.94 -26.01
CA LYS A 549 16.12 -7.96 -25.85
C LYS A 549 16.34 -8.66 -24.51
N VAL A 550 15.38 -8.58 -23.63
CA VAL A 550 15.50 -9.14 -22.28
C VAL A 550 14.35 -10.06 -21.96
N HIS A 551 14.68 -11.25 -21.46
CA HIS A 551 13.78 -12.19 -20.82
C HIS A 551 13.92 -12.09 -19.31
N TYR A 552 12.83 -11.90 -18.60
CA TYR A 552 12.74 -11.88 -17.15
C TYR A 552 12.07 -13.17 -16.69
N ILE A 553 12.91 -14.22 -16.59
CA ILE A 553 12.45 -15.58 -16.29
C ILE A 553 12.33 -15.74 -14.78
N THR A 554 11.22 -16.33 -14.35
CA THR A 554 10.99 -16.73 -12.95
C THR A 554 10.48 -18.17 -12.93
N GLY A 555 11.07 -19.00 -12.09
CA GLY A 555 10.62 -20.38 -11.88
C GLY A 555 10.65 -20.75 -10.42
N SER A 556 9.63 -21.44 -9.93
CA SER A 556 9.56 -21.85 -8.53
C SER A 556 8.81 -23.16 -8.31
N VAL A 557 9.16 -23.83 -7.22
CA VAL A 557 8.44 -24.97 -6.67
C VAL A 557 7.93 -24.59 -5.29
N THR A 558 6.64 -24.73 -5.06
CA THR A 558 6.02 -24.54 -3.75
C THR A 558 5.62 -25.89 -3.19
N PHE A 559 6.01 -26.13 -1.95
CA PHE A 559 5.58 -27.28 -1.14
C PHE A 559 4.74 -26.80 0.03
N THR A 560 3.57 -27.40 0.22
CA THR A 560 2.66 -27.07 1.34
C THR A 560 2.28 -28.35 2.05
N GLN A 561 2.47 -28.39 3.37
CA GLN A 561 2.05 -29.51 4.22
C GLN A 561 1.59 -28.99 5.59
N GLY A 562 0.30 -29.21 5.90
CA GLY A 562 -0.28 -28.65 7.11
C GLY A 562 -0.14 -27.12 7.17
N SER A 563 0.48 -26.62 8.23
CA SER A 563 0.75 -25.18 8.43
C SER A 563 2.05 -24.68 7.79
N HIS A 564 2.82 -25.56 7.14
CA HIS A 564 4.09 -25.23 6.50
C HIS A 564 3.91 -24.95 5.02
N ARG A 565 4.50 -23.86 4.54
CA ARG A 565 4.62 -23.53 3.13
C ARG A 565 6.06 -23.12 2.82
N LEU A 566 6.70 -23.84 1.94
CA LEU A 566 8.03 -23.54 1.44
C LEU A 566 7.96 -23.32 -0.07
N GLN A 567 8.49 -22.23 -0.53
CA GLN A 567 8.68 -21.94 -1.95
C GLN A 567 10.17 -21.71 -2.22
N VAL A 568 10.71 -22.36 -3.23
CA VAL A 568 12.09 -22.16 -3.67
C VAL A 568 12.09 -21.96 -5.17
N GLY A 569 12.89 -21.03 -5.65
CA GLY A 569 12.94 -20.73 -7.07
C GLY A 569 14.10 -19.84 -7.47
N TYR A 570 14.11 -19.53 -8.75
CA TYR A 570 15.01 -18.57 -9.37
C TYR A 570 14.17 -17.42 -9.91
N ALA A 571 14.63 -16.19 -9.73
CA ALA A 571 14.00 -15.02 -10.30
C ALA A 571 15.03 -14.09 -10.95
N LYS A 572 14.68 -13.65 -12.15
CA LYS A 572 15.26 -12.50 -12.82
C LYS A 572 14.14 -11.48 -13.01
N THR A 573 14.19 -10.37 -12.28
CA THR A 573 13.11 -9.40 -12.22
C THR A 573 13.53 -8.04 -12.80
N ARG A 574 12.59 -7.35 -13.41
CA ARG A 574 12.78 -5.96 -13.83
C ARG A 574 12.71 -5.00 -12.63
N ALA A 575 13.32 -3.83 -12.78
CA ALA A 575 13.03 -2.72 -11.90
C ALA A 575 11.59 -2.21 -12.10
N GLY A 576 10.97 -1.72 -11.05
CA GLY A 576 9.64 -1.14 -11.13
C GLY A 576 9.01 -0.86 -9.77
N TYR A 577 7.77 -0.40 -9.80
CA TYR A 577 7.03 -0.10 -8.59
C TYR A 577 6.18 -1.29 -8.15
N ASN A 578 6.27 -1.63 -6.87
CA ASN A 578 5.33 -2.51 -6.18
C ASN A 578 4.35 -1.62 -5.40
N CYS A 579 3.04 -1.79 -5.64
CA CYS A 579 2.01 -0.92 -5.08
C CYS A 579 0.92 -1.73 -4.38
N SER A 580 0.42 -1.17 -3.27
CA SER A 580 -0.73 -1.67 -2.54
C SER A 580 -1.56 -0.48 -2.04
N GLY A 581 -2.87 -0.47 -2.32
CA GLY A 581 -3.80 0.56 -1.85
C GLY A 581 -3.48 2.00 -2.28
N GLY A 582 -2.69 2.21 -3.35
CA GLY A 582 -2.27 3.54 -3.81
C GLY A 582 -0.95 4.04 -3.22
N VAL A 583 -0.31 3.24 -2.39
CA VAL A 583 1.06 3.47 -1.89
C VAL A 583 2.00 2.58 -2.67
N CYS A 584 3.08 3.15 -3.17
CA CYS A 584 4.03 2.46 -4.04
C CYS A 584 5.45 2.52 -3.47
N ARG A 585 6.19 1.44 -3.70
CA ARG A 585 7.62 1.34 -3.41
C ARG A 585 8.38 0.94 -4.67
N TYR A 586 9.48 1.61 -4.96
CA TYR A 586 10.38 1.21 -6.02
C TYR A 586 11.19 -0.04 -5.60
N VAL A 587 11.24 -1.03 -6.47
CA VAL A 587 12.05 -2.25 -6.31
C VAL A 587 13.06 -2.28 -7.46
N PRO A 588 14.36 -2.28 -7.18
CA PRO A 588 15.39 -2.38 -8.20
C PRO A 588 15.34 -3.76 -8.89
N ALA A 589 15.88 -3.84 -10.10
CA ALA A 589 16.04 -5.12 -10.78
C ALA A 589 16.99 -6.03 -9.99
N TYR A 590 16.70 -7.32 -9.97
CA TYR A 590 17.59 -8.32 -9.38
C TYR A 590 17.52 -9.66 -10.11
N LYS A 591 18.55 -10.47 -9.89
CA LYS A 591 18.66 -11.83 -10.41
C LYS A 591 19.31 -12.71 -9.36
N GLY A 592 18.65 -13.81 -8.97
CA GLY A 592 19.17 -14.71 -7.94
C GLY A 592 18.24 -15.87 -7.61
N LEU A 593 18.65 -16.68 -6.65
CA LEU A 593 17.82 -17.73 -6.04
C LEU A 593 16.99 -17.11 -4.92
N GLN A 594 15.71 -17.43 -4.88
CA GLN A 594 14.79 -16.99 -3.84
C GLN A 594 14.18 -18.16 -3.10
N ALA A 595 13.95 -17.96 -1.81
CA ALA A 595 13.19 -18.89 -0.99
C ALA A 595 12.24 -18.11 -0.09
N SER A 596 11.02 -18.62 0.08
CA SER A 596 10.02 -18.07 1.02
C SER A 596 9.50 -19.21 1.88
N TYR A 597 9.56 -19.04 3.19
CA TYR A 597 9.02 -20.00 4.15
C TYR A 597 8.01 -19.34 5.05
N THR A 598 6.86 -19.98 5.20
CA THR A 598 5.81 -19.55 6.13
C THR A 598 5.36 -20.74 6.97
N PHE A 599 5.24 -20.52 8.27
CA PHE A 599 4.74 -21.48 9.23
C PHE A 599 3.79 -20.81 10.22
N ASN A 600 2.64 -21.43 10.47
CA ASN A 600 1.66 -20.97 11.46
C ASN A 600 1.34 -22.10 12.44
N PHE A 601 1.22 -21.80 13.72
CA PHE A 601 0.91 -22.79 14.76
C PHE A 601 -0.03 -22.25 15.84
#